data_20857840749cb421f836f089e83a3295
#
_entry.id   20857840749cb421f836f089e83a3295
#
_cell.length_a   1.000
_cell.length_b   1.000
_cell.length_c   1.000
_cell.angle_alpha   90.00
_cell.angle_beta   90.00
_cell.angle_gamma   90.00
#
_symmetry.space_group_name_H-M   'P 1'
#
loop_
_entity.id
_entity.type
_entity.pdbx_description
1 polymer ?
#
loop_
_entity_poly.entity_id
_entity_poly.type
_entity_poly.pdbx_seq_one_letter_code
_entity_poly.pdbx_strand_id
1 'polypeptide(L)'
;MIRRPPRSTQGVSSAASDVYKRQGIYFGEPRGIKPIENGERKGINTHTYTTNEIIRVAKVAFELAKKRNKKVTSCEKSNVMESGVLWKEEVQKLRDNDYTDIALSHMLADNCAMQLLRNPKQFDVIVTDNLFGDMLSDEAAMLTGSLGLLPSASLGAKDKNGKMRSMYEPVHGSAPDIAGKGIANPIATILSFSMALRYSLDLDQEADNLDQAVQKVLDDGLRTKDILSKGKKEVSTSQMGDAIISKLK
;
A
#
# COMPACT_ATOMS: atom_id res chain seq x y z
N MET A 1 11.05 2.72 21.45
CA MET A 1 9.82 1.88 21.52
C MET A 1 9.28 1.83 20.10
N ILE A 2 9.60 0.77 19.33
CA ILE A 2 9.04 0.56 18.00
C ILE A 2 7.58 0.19 18.23
N ARG A 3 6.69 1.16 18.05
CA ARG A 3 5.24 0.92 18.09
C ARG A 3 4.91 0.02 16.89
N ARG A 4 3.98 -0.92 17.08
CA ARG A 4 3.41 -1.73 16.00
C ARG A 4 3.14 -0.82 14.80
N PRO A 5 3.54 -1.19 13.56
CA PRO A 5 3.06 -0.46 12.40
C PRO A 5 1.54 -0.42 12.52
N PRO A 6 0.91 0.73 12.34
CA PRO A 6 -0.54 0.78 12.37
C PRO A 6 -1.05 -0.22 11.33
N ARG A 7 -2.05 -1.05 11.67
CA ARG A 7 -2.66 -2.01 10.74
C ARG A 7 -3.10 -1.37 9.43
N SER A 8 -3.22 -0.04 9.41
CA SER A 8 -3.51 0.80 8.26
C SER A 8 -2.43 0.82 7.19
N THR A 9 -1.15 0.64 7.52
CA THR A 9 -0.07 0.64 6.51
C THR A 9 -0.08 -0.59 5.61
N GLN A 10 -0.64 -1.71 6.06
CA GLN A 10 -0.79 -2.91 5.22
C GLN A 10 -1.84 -2.75 4.10
N GLY A 11 -2.74 -1.78 4.21
CA GLY A 11 -3.79 -1.54 3.20
C GLY A 11 -3.45 -0.46 2.17
N VAL A 12 -2.49 0.41 2.45
CA VAL A 12 -2.18 1.55 1.57
C VAL A 12 -1.53 1.11 0.26
N SER A 13 -0.65 0.11 0.30
CA SER A 13 0.03 -0.37 -0.90
C SER A 13 -0.84 -1.26 -1.80
N SER A 14 -1.83 -1.97 -1.26
CA SER A 14 -2.67 -2.88 -2.04
C SER A 14 -3.67 -2.17 -2.97
N ALA A 15 -4.02 -0.92 -2.70
CA ALA A 15 -4.96 -0.16 -3.52
C ALA A 15 -4.29 0.64 -4.65
N ALA A 16 -3.00 0.96 -4.52
CA ALA A 16 -2.28 1.79 -5.49
C ALA A 16 -1.79 1.02 -6.72
N SER A 17 -1.74 -0.30 -6.66
CA SER A 17 -1.11 -1.13 -7.68
C SER A 17 -2.13 -1.90 -8.49
N ASP A 18 -2.84 -1.24 -9.39
CA ASP A 18 -3.68 -1.93 -10.35
C ASP A 18 -2.87 -2.30 -11.60
N VAL A 19 -2.91 -3.57 -11.98
CA VAL A 19 -2.06 -4.21 -13.02
C VAL A 19 -2.27 -3.63 -14.43
N TYR A 20 -3.23 -2.75 -14.64
CA TYR A 20 -3.43 -2.10 -15.93
C TYR A 20 -2.65 -0.79 -16.04
N LYS A 21 -1.47 -0.88 -16.65
CA LYS A 21 -0.48 0.16 -16.95
C LYS A 21 -0.96 1.36 -17.78
N ARG A 22 -2.20 1.82 -17.62
CA ARG A 22 -2.75 2.95 -18.39
C ARG A 22 -3.43 4.03 -17.54
N GLN A 23 -3.31 3.94 -16.21
CA GLN A 23 -4.03 4.82 -15.29
C GLN A 23 -3.13 5.87 -14.66
N GLY A 24 -3.72 6.99 -14.34
CA GLY A 24 -3.06 8.08 -13.66
C GLY A 24 -1.97 8.75 -14.48
N ILE A 25 -1.16 9.54 -13.82
CA ILE A 25 -0.13 10.38 -14.44
C ILE A 25 1.05 9.58 -15.00
N TYR A 26 1.33 8.38 -14.48
CA TYR A 26 2.46 7.56 -14.92
C TYR A 26 2.26 6.99 -16.32
N PHE A 27 1.01 6.80 -16.74
CA PHE A 27 0.68 6.09 -17.98
C PHE A 27 -0.32 6.83 -18.87
N GLY A 28 -0.84 7.98 -18.41
CA GLY A 28 -1.79 8.78 -19.18
C GLY A 28 -1.16 9.38 -20.44
N GLU A 29 -1.95 9.46 -21.51
CA GLU A 29 -1.57 10.07 -22.77
C GLU A 29 -2.42 11.34 -23.03
N PRO A 30 -1.87 12.37 -23.70
CA PRO A 30 -0.51 12.50 -24.25
C PRO A 30 0.56 12.73 -23.16
N ARG A 31 1.76 12.17 -23.38
CA ARG A 31 2.93 12.41 -22.51
C ARG A 31 4.21 12.53 -23.32
N GLY A 32 5.24 13.10 -22.71
CA GLY A 32 6.58 13.21 -23.31
C GLY A 32 7.08 14.64 -23.37
N ILE A 33 8.23 14.79 -23.98
CA ILE A 33 8.86 16.10 -24.18
C ILE A 33 8.78 16.45 -25.66
N LYS A 34 8.19 17.59 -25.99
CA LYS A 34 8.03 18.09 -27.36
C LYS A 34 8.73 19.44 -27.52
N PRO A 35 9.39 19.69 -28.66
CA PRO A 35 9.85 21.04 -28.99
C PRO A 35 8.66 21.97 -29.19
N ILE A 36 8.82 23.21 -28.78
CA ILE A 36 7.87 24.29 -29.03
C ILE A 36 8.61 25.45 -29.69
N GLU A 37 7.93 26.56 -29.95
CA GLU A 37 8.52 27.75 -30.59
C GLU A 37 9.71 28.28 -29.79
N ASN A 38 10.60 29.04 -30.48
CA ASN A 38 11.78 29.67 -29.91
C ASN A 38 12.85 28.74 -29.32
N GLY A 39 12.88 27.45 -29.71
CA GLY A 39 13.87 26.49 -29.23
C GLY A 39 13.57 25.93 -27.82
N GLU A 40 12.46 26.29 -27.23
CA GLU A 40 12.01 25.74 -25.95
C GLU A 40 11.44 24.32 -26.08
N ARG A 41 11.32 23.62 -24.97
CA ARG A 41 10.72 22.30 -24.88
C ARG A 41 9.60 22.29 -23.86
N LYS A 42 8.53 21.57 -24.17
CA LYS A 42 7.39 21.37 -23.28
C LYS A 42 7.32 19.91 -22.81
N GLY A 43 7.38 19.69 -21.50
CA GLY A 43 7.09 18.41 -20.87
C GLY A 43 5.58 18.26 -20.59
N ILE A 44 5.00 17.12 -20.92
CA ILE A 44 3.58 16.83 -20.73
C ILE A 44 3.45 15.48 -20.04
N ASN A 45 2.64 15.43 -18.98
CA ASN A 45 2.07 14.21 -18.43
C ASN A 45 0.57 14.42 -18.24
N THR A 46 -0.23 13.40 -18.56
CA THR A 46 -1.69 13.48 -18.46
C THR A 46 -2.18 12.60 -17.32
N HIS A 47 -2.91 13.20 -16.39
CA HIS A 47 -3.51 12.50 -15.26
C HIS A 47 -4.99 12.23 -15.57
N THR A 48 -5.32 10.96 -15.78
CA THR A 48 -6.67 10.54 -16.18
C THR A 48 -7.18 9.37 -15.37
N TYR A 49 -8.46 9.44 -15.00
CA TYR A 49 -9.22 8.34 -14.40
C TYR A 49 -10.64 8.32 -14.96
N THR A 50 -11.17 7.14 -15.15
CA THR A 50 -12.58 6.93 -15.47
C THR A 50 -13.36 6.54 -14.22
N THR A 51 -14.69 6.76 -14.23
CA THR A 51 -15.60 6.33 -13.16
C THR A 51 -15.38 4.85 -12.78
N ASN A 52 -15.29 3.96 -13.78
CA ASN A 52 -15.11 2.52 -13.51
C ASN A 52 -13.78 2.18 -12.82
N GLU A 53 -12.71 2.89 -13.13
CA GLU A 53 -11.41 2.70 -12.50
C GLU A 53 -11.45 3.14 -11.04
N ILE A 54 -12.06 4.29 -10.76
CA ILE A 54 -12.23 4.82 -9.41
C ILE A 54 -13.10 3.87 -8.57
N ILE A 55 -14.25 3.45 -9.09
CA ILE A 55 -15.17 2.55 -8.39
C ILE A 55 -14.50 1.22 -8.07
N ARG A 56 -13.69 0.68 -8.99
CA ARG A 56 -13.00 -0.60 -8.79
C ARG A 56 -12.04 -0.55 -7.60
N VAL A 57 -11.19 0.46 -7.51
CA VAL A 57 -10.24 0.60 -6.39
C VAL A 57 -10.96 0.97 -5.10
N ALA A 58 -11.98 1.82 -5.16
CA ALA A 58 -12.76 2.20 -3.99
C ALA A 58 -13.51 1.00 -3.38
N LYS A 59 -14.06 0.09 -4.21
CA LYS A 59 -14.67 -1.16 -3.72
C LYS A 59 -13.67 -1.99 -2.91
N VAL A 60 -12.44 -2.15 -3.39
CA VAL A 60 -11.40 -2.86 -2.63
C VAL A 60 -11.16 -2.20 -1.27
N ALA A 61 -11.07 -0.88 -1.22
CA ALA A 61 -10.88 -0.14 0.02
C ALA A 61 -12.04 -0.32 1.01
N PHE A 62 -13.28 -0.27 0.53
CA PHE A 62 -14.46 -0.49 1.37
C PHE A 62 -14.56 -1.92 1.87
N GLU A 63 -14.27 -2.93 1.03
CA GLU A 63 -14.25 -4.34 1.47
C GLU A 63 -13.13 -4.61 2.50
N LEU A 64 -11.98 -3.98 2.36
CA LEU A 64 -10.94 -4.02 3.38
C LEU A 64 -11.40 -3.37 4.69
N ALA A 65 -12.08 -2.23 4.61
CA ALA A 65 -12.59 -1.51 5.79
C ALA A 65 -13.64 -2.34 6.56
N LYS A 66 -14.48 -3.13 5.88
CA LYS A 66 -15.43 -4.08 6.54
C LYS A 66 -14.72 -5.07 7.46
N LYS A 67 -13.52 -5.51 7.05
CA LYS A 67 -12.70 -6.45 7.85
C LYS A 67 -11.86 -5.75 8.92
N ARG A 68 -11.96 -4.41 9.05
CA ARG A 68 -11.17 -3.56 9.95
C ARG A 68 -12.09 -2.67 10.82
N ASN A 69 -11.75 -1.40 10.97
CA ASN A 69 -12.48 -0.48 11.85
C ASN A 69 -13.58 0.31 11.12
N LYS A 70 -13.99 -0.14 9.93
CA LYS A 70 -15.07 0.45 9.12
C LYS A 70 -14.87 1.93 8.81
N LYS A 71 -13.62 2.34 8.53
CA LYS A 71 -13.28 3.71 8.20
C LYS A 71 -12.43 3.79 6.95
N VAL A 72 -12.86 4.61 5.98
CA VAL A 72 -12.11 4.92 4.76
C VAL A 72 -11.82 6.41 4.70
N THR A 73 -10.57 6.76 4.42
CA THR A 73 -10.16 8.11 4.05
C THR A 73 -9.86 8.13 2.56
N SER A 74 -10.68 8.82 1.78
CA SER A 74 -10.45 9.06 0.36
C SER A 74 -9.53 10.26 0.20
N CYS A 75 -8.33 10.02 -0.32
CA CYS A 75 -7.31 11.04 -0.51
C CYS A 75 -7.23 11.44 -1.99
N GLU A 76 -7.34 12.72 -2.28
CA GLU A 76 -7.40 13.26 -3.63
C GLU A 76 -6.95 14.74 -3.66
N LYS A 77 -6.99 15.38 -4.82
CA LYS A 77 -6.61 16.80 -4.98
C LYS A 77 -7.70 17.60 -5.71
N SER A 78 -8.95 17.47 -5.24
CA SER A 78 -10.14 18.07 -5.87
C SER A 78 -10.14 19.61 -5.90
N ASN A 79 -9.32 20.25 -5.10
CA ASN A 79 -9.22 21.71 -5.10
C ASN A 79 -8.49 22.31 -6.31
N VAL A 80 -7.77 21.48 -7.09
CA VAL A 80 -6.97 21.92 -8.25
C VAL A 80 -6.97 20.92 -9.43
N MET A 81 -7.58 19.76 -9.27
CA MET A 81 -7.56 18.70 -10.29
C MET A 81 -8.98 18.19 -10.58
N GLU A 82 -9.42 18.29 -11.82
CA GLU A 82 -10.74 17.76 -12.26
C GLU A 82 -10.86 16.24 -12.05
N SER A 83 -9.78 15.50 -12.26
CA SER A 83 -9.73 14.07 -11.94
C SER A 83 -9.89 13.79 -10.45
N GLY A 84 -9.46 14.72 -9.59
CA GLY A 84 -9.68 14.66 -8.15
C GLY A 84 -11.14 14.97 -7.77
N VAL A 85 -11.79 15.89 -8.48
CA VAL A 85 -13.24 16.17 -8.32
C VAL A 85 -14.04 14.91 -8.65
N LEU A 86 -13.81 14.32 -9.84
CA LEU A 86 -14.46 13.07 -10.24
C LEU A 86 -14.22 11.94 -9.24
N TRP A 87 -12.96 11.80 -8.76
CA TRP A 87 -12.61 10.81 -7.75
C TRP A 87 -13.45 10.94 -6.49
N LYS A 88 -13.54 12.15 -5.96
CA LYS A 88 -14.31 12.44 -4.74
C LYS A 88 -15.79 12.12 -4.92
N GLU A 89 -16.38 12.55 -6.02
CA GLU A 89 -17.80 12.31 -6.33
C GLU A 89 -18.14 10.84 -6.45
N GLU A 90 -17.34 10.07 -7.20
CA GLU A 90 -17.59 8.65 -7.43
C GLU A 90 -17.37 7.80 -6.17
N VAL A 91 -16.36 8.12 -5.35
CA VAL A 91 -16.14 7.45 -4.07
C VAL A 91 -17.27 7.75 -3.09
N GLN A 92 -17.75 9.01 -3.03
CA GLN A 92 -18.87 9.40 -2.18
C GLN A 92 -20.15 8.67 -2.62
N LYS A 93 -20.47 8.69 -3.91
CA LYS A 93 -21.64 8.03 -4.47
C LYS A 93 -21.64 6.51 -4.22
N LEU A 94 -20.48 5.87 -4.39
CA LEU A 94 -20.33 4.44 -4.10
C LEU A 94 -20.59 4.14 -2.61
N ARG A 95 -20.06 4.96 -1.71
CA ARG A 95 -20.28 4.82 -0.27
C ARG A 95 -21.76 4.94 0.07
N ASP A 96 -22.44 5.95 -0.46
CA ASP A 96 -23.83 6.25 -0.11
C ASP A 96 -24.80 5.19 -0.63
N ASN A 97 -24.45 4.50 -1.74
CA ASN A 97 -25.28 3.44 -2.30
C ASN A 97 -25.01 2.06 -1.67
N ASP A 98 -23.73 1.68 -1.52
CA ASP A 98 -23.36 0.28 -1.30
C ASP A 98 -22.65 0.04 0.06
N TYR A 99 -22.19 1.11 0.74
CA TYR A 99 -21.32 1.01 1.94
C TYR A 99 -21.72 1.97 3.06
N THR A 100 -23.02 2.11 3.29
CA THR A 100 -23.59 3.09 4.25
C THR A 100 -23.14 2.90 5.69
N ASP A 101 -22.69 1.69 6.06
CA ASP A 101 -22.18 1.34 7.38
C ASP A 101 -20.68 1.65 7.57
N ILE A 102 -20.01 2.19 6.53
CA ILE A 102 -18.61 2.58 6.59
C ILE A 102 -18.48 4.10 6.69
N ALA A 103 -17.71 4.57 7.66
CA ALA A 103 -17.38 5.98 7.76
C ALA A 103 -16.43 6.40 6.62
N LEU A 104 -16.83 7.40 5.84
CA LEU A 104 -16.01 7.98 4.79
C LEU A 104 -15.62 9.40 5.15
N SER A 105 -14.36 9.74 4.95
CA SER A 105 -13.85 11.11 4.99
C SER A 105 -13.03 11.40 3.73
N HIS A 106 -13.15 12.62 3.20
CA HIS A 106 -12.30 13.09 2.12
C HIS A 106 -11.17 13.96 2.68
N MET A 107 -9.98 13.81 2.14
CA MET A 107 -8.81 14.55 2.59
C MET A 107 -7.94 14.92 1.39
N LEU A 108 -7.54 16.20 1.29
CA LEU A 108 -6.59 16.62 0.27
C LEU A 108 -5.23 15.94 0.48
N ALA A 109 -4.54 15.59 -0.59
CA ALA A 109 -3.32 14.79 -0.55
C ALA A 109 -2.20 15.40 0.30
N ASP A 110 -2.01 16.70 0.23
CA ASP A 110 -1.05 17.44 1.07
C ASP A 110 -1.41 17.39 2.57
N ASN A 111 -2.70 17.50 2.89
CA ASN A 111 -3.14 17.34 4.27
C ASN A 111 -2.98 15.88 4.73
N CYS A 112 -3.25 14.90 3.87
CA CYS A 112 -3.08 13.49 4.18
C CYS A 112 -1.61 13.18 4.55
N ALA A 113 -0.65 13.70 3.79
CA ALA A 113 0.78 13.60 4.07
C ALA A 113 1.11 14.17 5.47
N MET A 114 0.69 15.40 5.75
CA MET A 114 0.90 15.99 7.07
C MET A 114 0.27 15.17 8.21
N GLN A 115 -0.94 14.65 8.01
CA GLN A 115 -1.65 13.88 9.02
C GLN A 115 -1.06 12.48 9.22
N LEU A 116 -0.47 11.87 8.20
CA LEU A 116 0.30 10.62 8.34
C LEU A 116 1.45 10.79 9.33
N LEU A 117 2.20 11.89 9.25
CA LEU A 117 3.29 12.18 10.20
C LEU A 117 2.76 12.56 11.59
N ARG A 118 1.72 13.41 11.64
CA ARG A 118 1.21 13.98 12.90
C ARG A 118 0.41 12.97 13.71
N ASN A 119 -0.51 12.24 13.07
CA ASN A 119 -1.43 11.33 13.74
C ASN A 119 -1.78 10.12 12.85
N PRO A 120 -0.82 9.22 12.56
CA PRO A 120 -1.05 8.07 11.67
C PRO A 120 -2.16 7.14 12.15
N LYS A 121 -2.44 7.12 13.46
CA LYS A 121 -3.46 6.24 14.06
C LYS A 121 -4.90 6.63 13.73
N GLN A 122 -5.14 7.82 13.19
CA GLN A 122 -6.47 8.23 12.77
C GLN A 122 -6.95 7.48 11.53
N PHE A 123 -6.02 6.94 10.74
CA PHE A 123 -6.33 6.23 9.52
C PHE A 123 -6.58 4.74 9.77
N ASP A 124 -7.54 4.17 9.05
CA ASP A 124 -7.78 2.73 8.98
C ASP A 124 -7.47 2.21 7.57
N VAL A 125 -8.19 2.70 6.57
CA VAL A 125 -7.93 2.48 5.15
C VAL A 125 -7.85 3.82 4.44
N ILE A 126 -6.79 4.03 3.66
CA ILE A 126 -6.67 5.18 2.75
C ILE A 126 -6.86 4.67 1.33
N VAL A 127 -7.75 5.29 0.58
CA VAL A 127 -7.91 5.08 -0.86
C VAL A 127 -7.49 6.35 -1.60
N THR A 128 -6.63 6.20 -2.60
CA THR A 128 -6.07 7.32 -3.34
C THR A 128 -5.66 6.88 -4.75
N ASP A 129 -5.36 7.85 -5.61
CA ASP A 129 -4.85 7.60 -6.94
C ASP A 129 -3.40 7.08 -6.92
N ASN A 130 -2.90 6.74 -8.09
CA ASN A 130 -1.57 6.14 -8.26
C ASN A 130 -0.45 7.08 -7.77
N LEU A 131 -0.46 8.37 -8.16
CA LEU A 131 0.60 9.31 -7.82
C LEU A 131 0.68 9.59 -6.32
N PHE A 132 -0.45 9.97 -5.73
CA PHE A 132 -0.49 10.26 -4.30
C PHE A 132 -0.32 8.98 -3.47
N GLY A 133 -0.80 7.84 -3.96
CA GLY A 133 -0.63 6.54 -3.32
C GLY A 133 0.84 6.15 -3.19
N ASP A 134 1.61 6.30 -4.26
CA ASP A 134 3.05 6.05 -4.28
C ASP A 134 3.78 6.92 -3.23
N MET A 135 3.55 8.23 -3.26
CA MET A 135 4.18 9.16 -2.32
C MET A 135 3.77 8.90 -0.86
N LEU A 136 2.48 8.71 -0.60
CA LEU A 136 1.96 8.50 0.75
C LEU A 136 2.34 7.14 1.33
N SER A 137 2.49 6.11 0.48
CA SER A 137 2.96 4.79 0.95
C SER A 137 4.42 4.83 1.36
N ASP A 138 5.28 5.54 0.62
CA ASP A 138 6.68 5.72 0.98
C ASP A 138 6.84 6.52 2.29
N GLU A 139 6.04 7.57 2.45
CA GLU A 139 6.00 8.34 3.70
C GLU A 139 5.53 7.47 4.87
N ALA A 140 4.46 6.70 4.69
CA ALA A 140 3.96 5.76 5.68
C ALA A 140 4.98 4.66 6.03
N ALA A 141 5.82 4.25 5.07
CA ALA A 141 6.90 3.30 5.27
C ALA A 141 7.91 3.80 6.32
N MET A 142 8.23 5.07 6.27
CA MET A 142 9.16 5.68 7.22
C MET A 142 8.63 5.68 8.65
N LEU A 143 7.32 5.68 8.86
CA LEU A 143 6.70 5.52 10.17
C LEU A 143 6.95 4.13 10.79
N THR A 144 7.17 3.12 9.96
CA THR A 144 7.50 1.76 10.40
C THR A 144 9.00 1.56 10.63
N GLY A 145 9.82 2.46 10.12
CA GLY A 145 11.26 2.49 10.25
C GLY A 145 12.03 1.79 9.12
N SER A 146 11.38 1.07 8.22
CA SER A 146 12.04 0.46 7.06
C SER A 146 11.04 0.04 5.98
N LEU A 147 11.41 0.23 4.72
CA LEU A 147 10.72 -0.36 3.55
C LEU A 147 10.69 -1.90 3.60
N GLY A 148 11.68 -2.52 4.26
CA GLY A 148 11.76 -3.97 4.47
C GLY A 148 10.65 -4.57 5.34
N LEU A 149 9.72 -3.74 5.84
CA LEU A 149 8.55 -4.16 6.62
C LEU A 149 7.24 -4.08 5.82
N LEU A 150 7.25 -3.53 4.60
CA LEU A 150 6.04 -3.23 3.85
C LEU A 150 5.76 -4.24 2.74
N PRO A 151 4.71 -5.06 2.89
CA PRO A 151 4.20 -5.89 1.81
C PRO A 151 3.37 -5.07 0.83
N SER A 152 3.25 -5.57 -0.40
CA SER A 152 2.29 -5.06 -1.37
C SER A 152 1.60 -6.15 -2.16
N ALA A 153 0.44 -5.80 -2.74
CA ALA A 153 -0.35 -6.67 -3.59
C ALA A 153 -0.93 -5.87 -4.76
N SER A 154 -0.73 -6.39 -5.96
CA SER A 154 -1.40 -5.92 -7.17
C SER A 154 -2.54 -6.88 -7.50
N LEU A 155 -3.78 -6.42 -7.34
CA LEU A 155 -4.98 -7.23 -7.51
C LEU A 155 -5.65 -6.89 -8.85
N GLY A 156 -5.72 -7.85 -9.77
CA GLY A 156 -6.45 -7.72 -11.02
C GLY A 156 -7.97 -7.89 -10.85
N ALA A 157 -8.71 -7.66 -11.93
CA ALA A 157 -10.13 -7.97 -11.95
C ALA A 157 -10.38 -9.49 -11.89
N LYS A 158 -11.48 -9.88 -11.26
CA LYS A 158 -11.93 -11.29 -11.31
C LYS A 158 -12.36 -11.64 -12.73
N ASP A 159 -11.91 -12.78 -13.22
CA ASP A 159 -12.35 -13.35 -14.48
C ASP A 159 -13.77 -13.95 -14.36
N LYS A 160 -14.29 -14.51 -15.47
CA LYS A 160 -15.61 -15.16 -15.51
C LYS A 160 -15.75 -16.37 -14.57
N ASN A 161 -14.65 -16.92 -14.09
CA ASN A 161 -14.62 -18.05 -13.15
C ASN A 161 -14.37 -17.57 -11.70
N GLY A 162 -14.37 -16.26 -11.45
CA GLY A 162 -14.10 -15.68 -10.14
C GLY A 162 -12.62 -15.65 -9.76
N LYS A 163 -11.71 -16.10 -10.63
CA LYS A 163 -10.26 -16.08 -10.38
C LYS A 163 -9.70 -14.70 -10.66
N MET A 164 -8.82 -14.23 -9.79
CA MET A 164 -8.13 -12.95 -9.87
C MET A 164 -6.64 -13.20 -10.14
N ARG A 165 -6.12 -12.57 -11.21
CA ARG A 165 -4.67 -12.53 -11.40
C ARG A 165 -4.09 -11.51 -10.43
N SER A 166 -3.16 -11.93 -9.61
CA SER A 166 -2.58 -11.08 -8.57
C SER A 166 -1.08 -11.26 -8.51
N MET A 167 -0.38 -10.22 -8.12
CA MET A 167 1.05 -10.23 -7.85
C MET A 167 1.28 -9.72 -6.43
N TYR A 168 2.15 -10.38 -5.70
CA TYR A 168 2.48 -10.06 -4.32
C TYR A 168 3.97 -9.89 -4.20
N GLU A 169 4.41 -8.73 -3.79
CA GLU A 169 5.82 -8.37 -3.71
C GLU A 169 6.06 -7.33 -2.61
N PRO A 170 7.28 -7.22 -2.07
CA PRO A 170 7.64 -6.08 -1.24
C PRO A 170 7.49 -4.75 -2.00
N VAL A 171 7.25 -3.66 -1.27
CA VAL A 171 7.23 -2.32 -1.86
C VAL A 171 8.62 -1.91 -2.36
N HIS A 172 9.68 -2.34 -1.63
CA HIS A 172 11.05 -2.00 -1.96
C HIS A 172 11.57 -2.68 -3.24
N GLY A 173 12.55 -2.05 -3.91
CA GLY A 173 13.26 -2.61 -5.05
C GLY A 173 14.25 -3.73 -4.68
N SER A 174 15.07 -4.13 -5.66
CA SER A 174 16.00 -5.27 -5.58
C SER A 174 17.26 -5.02 -4.72
N ALA A 175 17.58 -3.75 -4.39
CA ALA A 175 18.74 -3.35 -3.58
C ALA A 175 20.05 -4.09 -3.95
N PRO A 176 20.56 -3.96 -5.19
CA PRO A 176 21.69 -4.74 -5.68
C PRO A 176 22.98 -4.51 -4.88
N ASP A 177 23.09 -3.38 -4.22
CA ASP A 177 24.22 -2.99 -3.36
C ASP A 177 24.38 -3.86 -2.11
N ILE A 178 23.29 -4.51 -1.64
CA ILE A 178 23.30 -5.43 -0.49
C ILE A 178 23.10 -6.89 -0.89
N ALA A 179 23.02 -7.20 -2.18
CA ALA A 179 22.86 -8.56 -2.66
C ALA A 179 23.99 -9.47 -2.17
N GLY A 180 23.67 -10.66 -1.69
CA GLY A 180 24.64 -11.65 -1.19
C GLY A 180 25.21 -11.35 0.20
N LYS A 181 24.93 -10.20 0.83
CA LYS A 181 25.47 -9.83 2.14
C LYS A 181 24.70 -10.42 3.32
N GLY A 182 23.55 -11.04 3.10
CA GLY A 182 22.71 -11.66 4.15
C GLY A 182 22.14 -10.68 5.18
N ILE A 183 22.01 -9.40 4.83
CA ILE A 183 21.54 -8.32 5.72
C ILE A 183 20.15 -7.77 5.37
N ALA A 184 19.59 -8.18 4.25
CA ALA A 184 18.25 -7.74 3.82
C ALA A 184 17.17 -8.21 4.81
N ASN A 185 16.19 -7.36 5.07
CA ASN A 185 15.04 -7.70 5.88
C ASN A 185 14.04 -8.54 5.06
N PRO A 186 13.74 -9.80 5.43
CA PRO A 186 12.85 -10.66 4.67
C PRO A 186 11.37 -10.44 5.01
N ILE A 187 11.04 -9.63 6.01
CA ILE A 187 9.68 -9.51 6.58
C ILE A 187 8.69 -9.03 5.54
N ALA A 188 9.03 -8.03 4.70
CA ALA A 188 8.14 -7.54 3.67
C ALA A 188 7.74 -8.65 2.67
N THR A 189 8.68 -9.51 2.26
CA THR A 189 8.40 -10.66 1.38
C THR A 189 7.49 -11.68 2.07
N ILE A 190 7.75 -11.99 3.33
CA ILE A 190 6.96 -12.92 4.14
C ILE A 190 5.53 -12.40 4.31
N LEU A 191 5.36 -11.11 4.62
CA LEU A 191 4.04 -10.49 4.73
C LEU A 191 3.33 -10.37 3.37
N SER A 192 4.08 -10.20 2.26
CA SER A 192 3.49 -10.27 0.91
C SER A 192 2.92 -11.66 0.63
N PHE A 193 3.59 -12.72 1.08
CA PHE A 193 3.05 -14.07 1.01
C PHE A 193 1.81 -14.24 1.89
N SER A 194 1.77 -13.66 3.10
CA SER A 194 0.56 -13.62 3.93
C SER A 194 -0.61 -12.96 3.18
N MET A 195 -0.36 -11.85 2.45
CA MET A 195 -1.39 -11.24 1.60
C MET A 195 -1.86 -12.21 0.48
N ALA A 196 -0.97 -12.99 -0.12
CA ALA A 196 -1.34 -13.99 -1.13
C ALA A 196 -2.26 -15.08 -0.55
N LEU A 197 -1.94 -15.59 0.64
CA LEU A 197 -2.77 -16.53 1.37
C LEU A 197 -4.18 -15.96 1.59
N ARG A 198 -4.28 -14.72 2.02
CA ARG A 198 -5.54 -14.04 2.36
C ARG A 198 -6.39 -13.67 1.15
N TYR A 199 -5.78 -13.08 0.11
CA TYR A 199 -6.53 -12.47 -1.00
C TYR A 199 -6.70 -13.36 -2.23
N SER A 200 -5.83 -14.34 -2.44
CA SER A 200 -5.91 -15.24 -3.60
C SER A 200 -6.27 -16.67 -3.26
N LEU A 201 -5.97 -17.11 -2.05
CA LEU A 201 -6.14 -18.51 -1.64
C LEU A 201 -7.24 -18.69 -0.58
N ASP A 202 -7.84 -17.59 -0.08
CA ASP A 202 -8.88 -17.60 0.98
C ASP A 202 -8.45 -18.37 2.25
N LEU A 203 -7.14 -18.33 2.56
CA LEU A 203 -6.51 -18.97 3.71
C LEU A 203 -6.23 -17.91 4.80
N ASP A 204 -7.31 -17.33 5.35
CA ASP A 204 -7.21 -16.24 6.34
C ASP A 204 -6.51 -16.69 7.64
N GLN A 205 -6.74 -17.93 8.08
CA GLN A 205 -6.16 -18.44 9.32
C GLN A 205 -4.65 -18.66 9.20
N GLU A 206 -4.18 -19.18 8.07
CA GLU A 206 -2.76 -19.38 7.77
C GLU A 206 -2.04 -18.03 7.64
N ALA A 207 -2.71 -17.05 7.01
CA ALA A 207 -2.21 -15.68 6.94
C ALA A 207 -2.09 -15.05 8.34
N ASP A 208 -3.09 -15.20 9.20
CA ASP A 208 -3.06 -14.70 10.58
C ASP A 208 -1.96 -15.37 11.41
N ASN A 209 -1.74 -16.67 11.22
CA ASN A 209 -0.68 -17.41 11.91
C ASN A 209 0.71 -16.89 11.49
N LEU A 210 0.90 -16.63 10.19
CA LEU A 210 2.15 -16.05 9.67
C LEU A 210 2.38 -14.63 10.20
N ASP A 211 1.37 -13.76 10.17
CA ASP A 211 1.44 -12.40 10.69
C ASP A 211 1.77 -12.40 12.20
N GLN A 212 1.17 -13.32 12.97
CA GLN A 212 1.45 -13.48 14.38
C GLN A 212 2.87 -14.01 14.65
N ALA A 213 3.39 -14.92 13.80
CA ALA A 213 4.74 -15.44 13.92
C ALA A 213 5.77 -14.30 13.75
N VAL A 214 5.57 -13.44 12.72
CA VAL A 214 6.41 -12.24 12.52
C VAL A 214 6.34 -11.32 13.75
N GLN A 215 5.15 -11.06 14.28
CA GLN A 215 4.98 -10.21 15.45
C GLN A 215 5.71 -10.76 16.68
N LYS A 216 5.60 -12.06 16.94
CA LYS A 216 6.27 -12.71 18.08
C LYS A 216 7.80 -12.58 18.00
N VAL A 217 8.37 -12.80 16.82
CA VAL A 217 9.82 -12.64 16.63
C VAL A 217 10.27 -11.20 16.90
N LEU A 218 9.49 -10.22 16.46
CA LEU A 218 9.74 -8.82 16.76
C LEU A 218 9.54 -8.49 18.26
N ASP A 219 8.56 -9.09 18.93
CA ASP A 219 8.35 -8.93 20.38
C ASP A 219 9.49 -9.57 21.18
N ASP A 220 10.05 -10.70 20.73
CA ASP A 220 11.27 -11.34 21.28
C ASP A 220 12.54 -10.49 21.12
N GLY A 221 12.45 -9.41 20.35
CA GLY A 221 13.52 -8.42 20.21
C GLY A 221 14.51 -8.68 19.09
N LEU A 222 14.25 -9.65 18.21
CA LEU A 222 15.12 -9.87 17.04
C LEU A 222 14.89 -8.78 15.99
N ARG A 223 15.95 -8.32 15.36
CA ARG A 223 15.93 -7.23 14.36
C ARG A 223 16.96 -7.48 13.27
N THR A 224 16.58 -7.24 12.04
CA THR A 224 17.55 -7.03 10.96
C THR A 224 18.21 -5.66 11.10
N LYS A 225 19.31 -5.44 10.42
CA LYS A 225 20.14 -4.23 10.54
C LYS A 225 19.35 -2.93 10.32
N ASP A 226 18.42 -2.92 9.37
CA ASP A 226 17.61 -1.76 8.96
C ASP A 226 16.63 -1.27 10.04
N ILE A 227 16.19 -2.19 10.92
CA ILE A 227 15.25 -1.90 12.02
C ILE A 227 15.88 -2.09 13.40
N LEU A 228 17.22 -2.19 13.47
CA LEU A 228 17.91 -2.38 14.72
C LEU A 228 17.76 -1.16 15.64
N SER A 229 17.47 -1.39 16.89
CA SER A 229 17.35 -0.36 17.92
C SER A 229 18.00 -0.78 19.22
N LYS A 230 18.27 0.18 20.11
CA LYS A 230 18.93 -0.05 21.39
C LYS A 230 18.23 -1.16 22.21
N GLY A 231 19.00 -2.13 22.69
CA GLY A 231 18.49 -3.24 23.50
C GLY A 231 17.86 -4.38 22.69
N LYS A 232 17.99 -4.36 21.36
CA LYS A 232 17.52 -5.43 20.47
C LYS A 232 18.72 -6.22 19.93
N LYS A 233 18.46 -7.47 19.52
CA LYS A 233 19.46 -8.39 18.97
C LYS A 233 19.43 -8.35 17.45
N GLU A 234 20.57 -8.02 16.84
CA GLU A 234 20.74 -8.09 15.40
C GLU A 234 20.78 -9.54 14.91
N VAL A 235 20.08 -9.81 13.79
CA VAL A 235 20.05 -11.10 13.11
C VAL A 235 20.17 -10.90 11.59
N SER A 236 20.75 -11.91 10.93
CA SER A 236 20.81 -11.93 9.46
C SER A 236 19.46 -12.22 8.82
N THR A 237 19.37 -12.07 7.48
CA THR A 237 18.21 -12.45 6.67
C THR A 237 17.74 -13.87 6.98
N SER A 238 18.66 -14.86 6.94
CA SER A 238 18.33 -16.27 7.18
C SER A 238 17.89 -16.51 8.63
N GLN A 239 18.61 -15.95 9.59
CA GLN A 239 18.23 -16.08 11.00
C GLN A 239 16.86 -15.49 11.32
N MET A 240 16.48 -14.38 10.67
CA MET A 240 15.13 -13.82 10.79
C MET A 240 14.08 -14.77 10.23
N GLY A 241 14.34 -15.37 9.06
CA GLY A 241 13.44 -16.37 8.46
C GLY A 241 13.28 -17.60 9.35
N ASP A 242 14.38 -18.18 9.84
CA ASP A 242 14.37 -19.34 10.73
C ASP A 242 13.61 -19.05 12.04
N ALA A 243 13.82 -17.87 12.60
CA ALA A 243 13.10 -17.44 13.80
C ALA A 243 11.59 -17.35 13.57
N ILE A 244 11.14 -16.83 12.41
CA ILE A 244 9.72 -16.76 12.07
C ILE A 244 9.13 -18.15 11.87
N ILE A 245 9.83 -19.05 11.16
CA ILE A 245 9.42 -20.44 10.97
C ILE A 245 9.24 -21.15 12.33
N SER A 246 10.14 -20.93 13.28
CA SER A 246 10.05 -21.52 14.62
C SER A 246 8.82 -21.08 15.43
N LYS A 247 8.17 -19.98 15.04
CA LYS A 247 6.96 -19.44 15.70
C LYS A 247 5.64 -19.85 15.00
N LEU A 248 5.72 -20.48 13.83
CA LEU A 248 4.53 -21.03 13.17
C LEU A 248 3.98 -22.19 14.01
N LYS A 249 2.66 -22.28 14.03
CA LYS A 249 1.93 -23.33 14.77
C LYS A 249 1.39 -24.39 13.83
#